data_2e213b4a076e7fea707fd0dedad060a7
#
_entry.id   2e213b4a076e7fea707fd0dedad060a7
#
_cell.length_a   1.000
_cell.length_b   1.000
_cell.length_c   1.000
_cell.angle_alpha   90.00
_cell.angle_beta   90.00
_cell.angle_gamma   90.00
#
_symmetry.space_group_name_H-M   'P 1'
#
loop_
_entity.id
_entity.type
_entity.pdbx_description
1 polymer ?
#
loop_
_entity_poly.entity_id
_entity_poly.type
_entity_poly.pdbx_seq_one_letter_code
_entity_poly.pdbx_strand_id
1 'polypeptide(L)'
;RTCRETGIDGVIIPDLPFKDYMEEYRSIAEEQDVRIIMLITPETSEERIRLIDEHTDGFIYMVSSAAITGAQKDFNAQKQAYFQRIADMNLRNPRMIGFGISNKQTFETASAHAAGAIIGSKFVTLLDEENGNAEKAADKLLEALKN
;
A
#
# COMPACT_ATOMS: atom_id res chain seq x y z
N ARG A 1 -21.72 7.31 -2.75
CA ARG A 1 -22.78 7.78 -1.83
C ARG A 1 -22.70 7.00 -0.51
N THR A 2 -22.78 5.69 -0.53
CA THR A 2 -22.71 4.84 0.68
C THR A 2 -21.43 5.08 1.50
N CYS A 3 -20.28 5.25 0.86
CA CYS A 3 -19.02 5.53 1.55
C CYS A 3 -19.12 6.79 2.42
N ARG A 4 -19.65 7.87 1.87
CA ARG A 4 -19.85 9.12 2.61
C ARG A 4 -20.83 8.96 3.76
N GLU A 5 -21.93 8.26 3.55
CA GLU A 5 -22.96 8.01 4.58
C GLU A 5 -22.43 7.15 5.74
N THR A 6 -21.41 6.30 5.48
CA THR A 6 -20.78 5.42 6.48
C THR A 6 -19.47 5.95 7.04
N GLY A 7 -19.00 7.15 6.62
CA GLY A 7 -17.78 7.76 7.10
C GLY A 7 -16.49 7.11 6.56
N ILE A 8 -16.54 6.54 5.37
CA ILE A 8 -15.35 5.99 4.69
C ILE A 8 -14.64 7.11 3.93
N ASP A 9 -13.39 7.40 4.29
CA ASP A 9 -12.57 8.48 3.70
C ASP A 9 -11.93 8.10 2.36
N GLY A 10 -11.70 6.81 2.13
CA GLY A 10 -11.07 6.34 0.90
C GLY A 10 -11.26 4.86 0.66
N VAL A 11 -11.11 4.45 -0.59
CA VAL A 11 -11.24 3.05 -1.00
C VAL A 11 -10.06 2.61 -1.89
N ILE A 12 -9.66 1.38 -1.74
CA ILE A 12 -8.68 0.73 -2.60
C ILE A 12 -9.44 -0.15 -3.58
N ILE A 13 -9.27 0.08 -4.88
CA ILE A 13 -9.88 -0.72 -5.95
C ILE A 13 -8.75 -1.27 -6.82
N PRO A 14 -8.25 -2.49 -6.53
CA PRO A 14 -7.05 -3.02 -7.17
C PRO A 14 -7.10 -3.10 -8.69
N ASP A 15 -8.28 -3.43 -9.23
CA ASP A 15 -8.47 -3.68 -10.65
C ASP A 15 -9.07 -2.47 -11.41
N LEU A 16 -9.09 -1.29 -10.79
CA LEU A 16 -9.59 -0.08 -11.46
C LEU A 16 -8.51 0.50 -12.40
N PRO A 17 -8.71 0.47 -13.73
CA PRO A 17 -7.80 1.12 -14.65
C PRO A 17 -7.79 2.62 -14.42
N PHE A 18 -6.60 3.23 -14.45
CA PHE A 18 -6.47 4.68 -14.23
C PHE A 18 -7.24 5.52 -15.25
N LYS A 19 -7.34 5.03 -16.50
CA LYS A 19 -8.12 5.70 -17.53
C LYS A 19 -9.60 5.78 -17.13
N ASP A 20 -10.17 4.65 -16.70
CA ASP A 20 -11.59 4.56 -16.30
C ASP A 20 -11.83 5.42 -15.05
N TYR A 21 -10.86 5.45 -14.11
CA TYR A 21 -10.91 6.37 -12.99
C TYR A 21 -11.02 7.81 -13.44
N MET A 22 -10.16 8.26 -14.35
CA MET A 22 -10.13 9.65 -14.82
C MET A 22 -11.39 10.05 -15.59
N GLU A 23 -11.93 9.14 -16.41
CA GLU A 23 -13.05 9.42 -17.30
C GLU A 23 -14.42 9.27 -16.61
N GLU A 24 -14.56 8.33 -15.67
CA GLU A 24 -15.87 7.93 -15.13
C GLU A 24 -16.02 8.14 -13.62
N TYR A 25 -14.98 7.84 -12.83
CA TYR A 25 -15.14 7.72 -11.37
C TYR A 25 -14.58 8.90 -10.58
N ARG A 26 -13.65 9.67 -11.15
CA ARG A 26 -12.99 10.76 -10.44
C ARG A 26 -13.95 11.81 -9.94
N SER A 27 -14.81 12.33 -10.81
CA SER A 27 -15.79 13.37 -10.44
C SER A 27 -16.75 12.87 -9.33
N ILE A 28 -17.19 11.62 -9.44
CA ILE A 28 -18.07 10.99 -8.44
C ILE A 28 -17.36 10.88 -7.09
N ALA A 29 -16.09 10.47 -7.09
CA ALA A 29 -15.29 10.34 -5.88
C ALA A 29 -15.06 11.71 -5.21
N GLU A 30 -14.72 12.73 -5.99
CA GLU A 30 -14.54 14.11 -5.53
C GLU A 30 -15.84 14.69 -4.93
N GLU A 31 -16.98 14.52 -5.61
CA GLU A 31 -18.30 14.95 -5.10
C GLU A 31 -18.69 14.28 -3.78
N GLN A 32 -18.27 13.05 -3.57
CA GLN A 32 -18.57 12.29 -2.35
C GLN A 32 -17.49 12.43 -1.28
N ASP A 33 -16.44 13.21 -1.52
CA ASP A 33 -15.26 13.35 -0.65
C ASP A 33 -14.64 11.99 -0.27
N VAL A 34 -14.54 11.09 -1.24
CA VAL A 34 -13.95 9.76 -1.09
C VAL A 34 -12.70 9.66 -1.96
N ARG A 35 -11.57 9.34 -1.37
CA ARG A 35 -10.30 9.19 -2.08
C ARG A 35 -10.19 7.80 -2.71
N ILE A 36 -9.80 7.76 -3.97
CA ILE A 36 -9.48 6.49 -4.63
C ILE A 36 -7.98 6.25 -4.51
N ILE A 37 -7.61 5.20 -3.78
CA ILE A 37 -6.22 4.83 -3.55
C ILE A 37 -5.74 3.95 -4.69
N MET A 38 -4.78 4.45 -5.45
CA MET A 38 -4.20 3.75 -6.59
C MET A 38 -3.00 2.89 -6.18
N LEU A 39 -2.86 1.76 -6.86
CA LEU A 39 -1.76 0.82 -6.67
C LEU A 39 -0.68 1.05 -7.73
N ILE A 40 0.57 0.89 -7.32
CA ILE A 40 1.72 0.78 -8.22
C ILE A 40 2.51 -0.48 -7.93
N THR A 41 3.13 -1.02 -8.96
CA THR A 41 3.96 -2.23 -8.92
C THR A 41 5.37 -1.93 -9.44
N PRO A 42 6.34 -2.84 -9.29
CA PRO A 42 7.67 -2.66 -9.88
C PRO A 42 7.65 -2.40 -11.40
N GLU A 43 6.64 -2.92 -12.09
CA GLU A 43 6.46 -2.78 -13.55
C GLU A 43 5.75 -1.48 -13.96
N THR A 44 5.19 -0.73 -13.01
CA THR A 44 4.51 0.54 -13.32
C THR A 44 5.54 1.58 -13.78
N SER A 45 5.28 2.17 -14.96
CA SER A 45 6.17 3.19 -15.53
C SER A 45 6.18 4.47 -14.71
N GLU A 46 7.29 5.21 -14.73
CA GLU A 46 7.42 6.49 -14.01
C GLU A 46 6.38 7.51 -14.48
N GLU A 47 6.12 7.55 -15.77
CA GLU A 47 5.08 8.42 -16.33
C GLU A 47 3.71 8.13 -15.69
N ARG A 48 3.33 6.85 -15.62
CA ARG A 48 2.08 6.44 -14.97
C ARG A 48 2.06 6.79 -13.50
N ILE A 49 3.16 6.61 -12.79
CA ILE A 49 3.27 6.94 -11.37
C ILE A 49 3.08 8.44 -11.15
N ARG A 50 3.69 9.29 -11.98
CA ARG A 50 3.50 10.75 -11.92
C ARG A 50 2.07 11.17 -12.20
N LEU A 51 1.40 10.56 -13.18
CA LEU A 51 -0.02 10.81 -13.44
C LEU A 51 -0.90 10.42 -12.25
N ILE A 52 -0.62 9.27 -11.62
CA ILE A 52 -1.32 8.86 -10.39
C ILE A 52 -1.10 9.89 -9.30
N ASP A 53 0.14 10.30 -9.06
CA ASP A 53 0.48 11.27 -8.02
C ASP A 53 -0.18 12.64 -8.23
N GLU A 54 -0.28 13.09 -9.48
CA GLU A 54 -0.88 14.37 -9.85
C GLU A 54 -2.42 14.36 -9.67
N HIS A 55 -3.06 13.25 -9.99
CA HIS A 55 -4.52 13.17 -10.11
C HIS A 55 -5.23 12.41 -8.99
N THR A 56 -4.51 11.95 -7.97
CA THR A 56 -5.10 11.28 -6.81
C THR A 56 -4.65 11.94 -5.51
N ASP A 57 -5.44 11.75 -4.46
CA ASP A 57 -5.15 12.22 -3.10
C ASP A 57 -5.20 11.05 -2.09
N GLY A 58 -4.57 11.25 -0.94
CA GLY A 58 -4.50 10.25 0.13
C GLY A 58 -3.13 9.62 0.21
N PHE A 59 -2.92 8.47 -0.41
CA PHE A 59 -1.61 7.83 -0.51
C PHE A 59 -1.52 6.94 -1.76
N ILE A 60 -0.31 6.60 -2.16
CA ILE A 60 -0.03 5.62 -3.21
C ILE A 60 0.31 4.29 -2.55
N TYR A 61 -0.43 3.24 -2.91
CA TYR A 61 -0.19 1.90 -2.43
C TYR A 61 0.90 1.23 -3.27
N MET A 62 2.07 1.02 -2.68
CA MET A 62 3.17 0.31 -3.33
C MET A 62 3.05 -1.19 -3.08
N VAL A 63 2.72 -1.94 -4.12
CA VAL A 63 2.70 -3.40 -4.05
C VAL A 63 4.13 -3.92 -4.18
N SER A 64 4.66 -4.47 -3.08
CA SER A 64 5.92 -5.19 -3.16
C SER A 64 5.61 -6.61 -3.64
N SER A 65 5.94 -6.92 -4.90
CA SER A 65 5.66 -8.23 -5.49
C SER A 65 6.10 -9.37 -4.57
N ALA A 66 5.13 -10.16 -4.12
CA ALA A 66 5.38 -11.40 -3.36
C ALA A 66 5.54 -12.63 -4.26
N ALA A 67 5.45 -12.48 -5.57
CA ALA A 67 5.26 -13.57 -6.53
C ALA A 67 6.45 -13.74 -7.50
N ILE A 68 7.69 -13.66 -7.02
CA ILE A 68 8.82 -14.08 -7.84
C ILE A 68 9.51 -15.27 -7.18
N THR A 69 9.30 -16.43 -7.76
CA THR A 69 10.08 -17.64 -7.54
C THR A 69 11.48 -17.44 -8.11
N GLY A 70 12.37 -16.82 -7.36
CA GLY A 70 13.78 -16.63 -7.68
C GLY A 70 14.65 -16.66 -6.44
N ALA A 71 15.95 -16.77 -6.57
CA ALA A 71 16.88 -16.81 -5.45
C ALA A 71 16.67 -15.59 -4.54
N GLN A 72 16.48 -15.80 -3.24
CA GLN A 72 16.08 -14.77 -2.25
C GLN A 72 17.00 -13.52 -2.25
N LYS A 73 18.25 -13.64 -2.64
CA LYS A 73 19.20 -12.51 -2.69
C LYS A 73 18.91 -11.53 -3.82
N ASP A 74 18.62 -12.04 -5.03
CA ASP A 74 18.32 -11.19 -6.18
C ASP A 74 16.95 -10.52 -6.04
N PHE A 75 16.01 -11.21 -5.42
CA PHE A 75 14.71 -10.66 -5.08
C PHE A 75 14.80 -9.45 -4.14
N ASN A 76 15.61 -9.53 -3.09
CA ASN A 76 15.80 -8.42 -2.15
C ASN A 76 16.45 -7.22 -2.82
N ALA A 77 17.42 -7.41 -3.70
CA ALA A 77 18.07 -6.33 -4.43
C ALA A 77 17.12 -5.61 -5.40
N GLN A 78 16.31 -6.35 -6.14
CA GLN A 78 15.29 -5.79 -7.04
C GLN A 78 14.22 -5.01 -6.28
N LYS A 79 13.79 -5.53 -5.13
CA LYS A 79 12.82 -4.87 -4.27
C LYS A 79 13.34 -3.55 -3.71
N GLN A 80 14.58 -3.53 -3.24
CA GLN A 80 15.23 -2.31 -2.76
C GLN A 80 15.41 -1.29 -3.88
N ALA A 81 15.83 -1.73 -5.07
CA ALA A 81 15.95 -0.86 -6.24
C ALA A 81 14.61 -0.23 -6.64
N TYR A 82 13.52 -0.99 -6.58
CA TYR A 82 12.18 -0.46 -6.80
C TYR A 82 11.81 0.59 -5.75
N PHE A 83 12.02 0.32 -4.47
CA PHE A 83 11.69 1.26 -3.41
C PHE A 83 12.52 2.55 -3.52
N GLN A 84 13.81 2.43 -3.81
CA GLN A 84 14.68 3.57 -4.02
C GLN A 84 14.24 4.40 -5.24
N ARG A 85 13.95 3.75 -6.38
CA ARG A 85 13.43 4.40 -7.58
C ARG A 85 12.21 5.27 -7.27
N ILE A 86 11.24 4.73 -6.53
CA ILE A 86 10.03 5.49 -6.16
C ILE A 86 10.34 6.61 -5.17
N ALA A 87 11.25 6.39 -4.22
CA ALA A 87 11.67 7.43 -3.28
C ALA A 87 12.31 8.63 -4.00
N ASP A 88 13.15 8.36 -5.00
CA ASP A 88 13.85 9.38 -5.79
C ASP A 88 12.92 10.22 -6.69
N MET A 89 11.71 9.74 -6.94
CA MET A 89 10.70 10.47 -7.72
C MET A 89 10.14 11.70 -7.00
N ASN A 90 10.34 11.83 -5.69
CA ASN A 90 9.84 12.95 -4.87
C ASN A 90 8.35 13.24 -5.08
N LEU A 91 7.52 12.20 -4.99
CA LEU A 91 6.09 12.28 -5.20
C LEU A 91 5.40 13.12 -4.11
N ARG A 92 4.33 13.80 -4.48
CA ARG A 92 3.50 14.63 -3.61
C ARG A 92 2.77 13.80 -2.55
N ASN A 93 2.17 12.70 -3.00
CA ASN A 93 1.44 11.80 -2.10
C ASN A 93 2.39 10.93 -1.27
N PRO A 94 2.08 10.68 0.00
CA PRO A 94 2.78 9.67 0.79
C PRO A 94 2.62 8.28 0.16
N ARG A 95 3.62 7.43 0.35
CA ARG A 95 3.63 6.05 -0.14
C ARG A 95 3.48 5.11 1.04
N MET A 96 2.64 4.09 0.87
CA MET A 96 2.48 3.00 1.82
C MET A 96 2.86 1.69 1.14
N ILE A 97 3.79 0.95 1.71
CA ILE A 97 4.24 -0.33 1.15
C ILE A 97 3.41 -1.46 1.75
N GLY A 98 2.81 -2.28 0.89
CA GLY A 98 2.05 -3.46 1.29
C GLY A 98 2.60 -4.75 0.68
N PHE A 99 2.11 -5.89 1.17
CA PHE A 99 2.50 -7.25 0.87
C PHE A 99 3.88 -7.67 1.39
N GLY A 100 3.91 -8.81 2.11
CA GLY A 100 5.14 -9.42 2.63
C GLY A 100 5.76 -8.71 3.82
N ILE A 101 5.04 -7.77 4.46
CA ILE A 101 5.48 -7.14 5.71
C ILE A 101 4.93 -7.97 6.88
N SER A 102 5.81 -8.57 7.68
CA SER A 102 5.41 -9.49 8.73
C SER A 102 6.29 -9.49 10.00
N ASN A 103 7.41 -8.79 9.94
CA ASN A 103 8.39 -8.72 11.03
C ASN A 103 9.16 -7.40 10.99
N LYS A 104 9.98 -7.14 12.00
CA LYS A 104 10.81 -5.96 12.16
C LYS A 104 11.63 -5.65 10.91
N GLN A 105 12.38 -6.61 10.39
CA GLN A 105 13.27 -6.40 9.24
C GLN A 105 12.52 -5.93 8.00
N THR A 106 11.38 -6.57 7.69
CA THR A 106 10.56 -6.19 6.53
C THR A 106 9.88 -4.84 6.73
N PHE A 107 9.48 -4.53 7.96
CA PHE A 107 8.90 -3.24 8.34
C PHE A 107 9.93 -2.10 8.26
N GLU A 108 11.13 -2.28 8.82
CA GLU A 108 12.22 -1.29 8.75
C GLU A 108 12.64 -1.02 7.30
N THR A 109 12.75 -2.07 6.48
CA THR A 109 13.05 -1.91 5.05
C THR A 109 11.98 -1.10 4.32
N ALA A 110 10.71 -1.35 4.60
CA ALA A 110 9.62 -0.58 4.01
C ALA A 110 9.62 0.89 4.50
N SER A 111 9.76 1.08 5.79
CA SER A 111 9.72 2.42 6.43
C SER A 111 10.89 3.31 6.06
N ALA A 112 12.02 2.74 5.63
CA ALA A 112 13.17 3.50 5.13
C ALA A 112 12.89 4.21 3.79
N HIS A 113 11.90 3.75 3.01
CA HIS A 113 11.61 4.24 1.66
C HIS A 113 10.20 4.79 1.47
N ALA A 114 9.33 4.67 2.48
CA ALA A 114 7.93 5.09 2.40
C ALA A 114 7.45 5.69 3.72
N ALA A 115 6.28 6.31 3.71
CA ALA A 115 5.66 6.91 4.89
C ALA A 115 5.19 5.85 5.91
N GLY A 116 5.02 4.59 5.47
CA GLY A 116 4.61 3.51 6.34
C GLY A 116 4.40 2.20 5.58
N ALA A 117 3.86 1.21 6.30
CA ALA A 117 3.58 -0.12 5.78
C ALA A 117 2.13 -0.55 6.03
N ILE A 118 1.59 -1.35 5.12
CA ILE A 118 0.26 -1.98 5.26
C ILE A 118 0.48 -3.46 5.55
N ILE A 119 -0.03 -3.92 6.69
CA ILE A 119 0.14 -5.27 7.18
C ILE A 119 -1.23 -5.93 7.32
N GLY A 120 -1.56 -6.79 6.39
CA GLY A 120 -2.85 -7.51 6.38
C GLY A 120 -2.72 -8.94 6.89
N SER A 121 -2.12 -9.82 6.10
CA SER A 121 -2.10 -11.28 6.36
C SER A 121 -1.54 -11.66 7.73
N LYS A 122 -0.48 -11.01 8.19
CA LYS A 122 0.08 -11.27 9.53
C LYS A 122 -0.91 -10.92 10.64
N PHE A 123 -1.63 -9.79 10.48
CA PHE A 123 -2.66 -9.40 11.46
C PHE A 123 -3.82 -10.39 11.49
N VAL A 124 -4.30 -10.85 10.33
CA VAL A 124 -5.37 -11.86 10.24
C VAL A 124 -4.95 -13.16 10.91
N THR A 125 -3.71 -13.61 10.68
CA THR A 125 -3.17 -14.81 11.37
C THR A 125 -3.16 -14.63 12.89
N LEU A 126 -2.70 -13.49 13.38
CA LEU A 126 -2.68 -13.19 14.82
C LEU A 126 -4.11 -13.07 15.38
N LEU A 127 -5.06 -12.54 14.62
CA LEU A 127 -6.44 -12.47 15.03
C LEU A 127 -7.06 -13.86 15.21
N ASP A 128 -6.75 -14.80 14.32
CA ASP A 128 -7.15 -16.21 14.44
C ASP A 128 -6.53 -16.86 15.68
N GLU A 129 -5.21 -16.69 15.89
CA GLU A 129 -4.49 -17.20 17.07
C GLU A 129 -5.08 -16.67 18.39
N GLU A 130 -5.59 -15.44 18.40
CA GLU A 130 -6.19 -14.80 19.57
C GLU A 130 -7.72 -14.95 19.62
N ASN A 131 -8.28 -15.93 18.90
CA ASN A 131 -9.72 -16.22 18.87
C ASN A 131 -10.61 -15.00 18.59
N GLY A 132 -10.18 -14.16 17.67
CA GLY A 132 -10.89 -12.94 17.25
C GLY A 132 -10.65 -11.72 18.17
N ASN A 133 -9.75 -11.80 19.16
CA ASN A 133 -9.42 -10.65 20.00
C ASN A 133 -8.50 -9.68 19.27
N ALA A 134 -9.06 -8.63 18.68
CA ALA A 134 -8.35 -7.67 17.86
C ALA A 134 -7.29 -6.86 18.64
N GLU A 135 -7.54 -6.53 19.90
CA GLU A 135 -6.60 -5.80 20.75
C GLU A 135 -5.33 -6.61 21.00
N LYS A 136 -5.48 -7.87 21.42
CA LYS A 136 -4.33 -8.77 21.62
C LYS A 136 -3.58 -9.06 20.31
N ALA A 137 -4.29 -9.23 19.22
CA ALA A 137 -3.68 -9.42 17.91
C ALA A 137 -2.84 -8.19 17.49
N ALA A 138 -3.34 -6.99 17.74
CA ALA A 138 -2.63 -5.74 17.49
C ALA A 138 -1.37 -5.61 18.36
N ASP A 139 -1.47 -5.91 19.65
CA ASP A 139 -0.32 -5.88 20.58
C ASP A 139 0.77 -6.84 20.12
N LYS A 140 0.41 -8.09 19.80
CA LYS A 140 1.36 -9.07 19.25
C LYS A 140 2.00 -8.63 17.94
N LEU A 141 1.21 -8.00 17.05
CA LEU A 141 1.77 -7.44 15.82
C LEU A 141 2.80 -6.36 16.14
N LEU A 142 2.47 -5.42 17.01
CA LEU A 142 3.39 -4.35 17.42
C LEU A 142 4.67 -4.89 18.06
N GLU A 143 4.58 -5.94 18.88
CA GLU A 143 5.75 -6.62 19.42
C GLU A 143 6.61 -7.24 18.33
N ALA A 144 6.01 -7.93 17.37
CA ALA A 144 6.73 -8.55 16.24
C ALA A 144 7.42 -7.53 15.30
N LEU A 145 6.97 -6.30 15.31
CA LEU A 145 7.59 -5.19 14.54
C LEU A 145 8.70 -4.47 15.32
N LYS A 146 8.76 -4.64 16.65
CA LYS A 146 9.79 -4.04 17.53
C LYS A 146 10.97 -4.96 17.77
N ASN A 147 10.73 -6.27 17.80
CA ASN A 147 11.71 -7.31 18.11
C ASN A 147 12.20 -8.05 16.85
#